data_a8391e7ce8d3e870d058da42d5fc3e5b
#
_entry.id   a8391e7ce8d3e870d058da42d5fc3e5b
#
_cell.length_a   1.000
_cell.length_b   1.000
_cell.length_c   1.000
_cell.angle_alpha   90.00
_cell.angle_beta   90.00
_cell.angle_gamma   90.00
#
_symmetry.space_group_name_H-M   'P 1'
#
loop_
_entity.id
_entity.type
_entity.pdbx_description
1 polymer ?
#
loop_
_entity_poly.entity_id
_entity_poly.type
_entity_poly.pdbx_seq_one_letter_code
_entity_poly.pdbx_strand_id
1 'polypeptide(L)'
;MYDKELFQRVIKYCGITKCDPATDERIKEAQEQLELLFPIDYVSFIKEYGEGGIPGTCIFGMHGDYYTVVNRTKGFREQFNIPKEYIAVTKGSEKNKSWIICLDTSRMKDGICPAVWFDRKTFEITEYAESFDEVVDKEMMRLYLSRIKPYENEEQEKRFIPDGMGYKSVWMLIKGSDQKTIADKLLNGGVTFKEYRAGLEEIKKSDNRALVTADYEGKNYVIMPLTQEYFQQEWIERNCTDFPECYVFLTERVSETHGFLKAVNGKIVRYYYRDDDGIVDIGRPIIEEQMNEINLPHDMKEYREALKSKTKTIIDEDVIMEIALDAGSVEEYPYADVIIGELVK
;
A
#
# COMPACT_ATOMS: atom_id res chain seq x y z
N MET A 1 -26.81 4.57 -10.87
CA MET A 1 -25.47 4.86 -11.48
C MET A 1 -24.71 5.69 -10.46
N TYR A 2 -23.52 5.24 -10.05
CA TYR A 2 -22.68 5.94 -9.05
C TYR A 2 -22.27 7.34 -9.54
N ASP A 3 -21.86 8.20 -8.57
CA ASP A 3 -21.37 9.56 -8.85
C ASP A 3 -20.02 9.51 -9.58
N LYS A 4 -20.08 9.62 -10.91
CA LYS A 4 -18.88 9.58 -11.75
C LYS A 4 -17.93 10.76 -11.50
N GLU A 5 -18.43 11.90 -11.08
CA GLU A 5 -17.62 13.10 -10.79
C GLU A 5 -16.78 12.87 -9.53
N LEU A 6 -17.42 12.41 -8.47
CA LEU A 6 -16.73 12.01 -7.22
C LEU A 6 -15.72 10.88 -7.49
N PHE A 7 -16.13 9.85 -8.24
CA PHE A 7 -15.25 8.74 -8.60
C PHE A 7 -14.02 9.23 -9.36
N GLN A 8 -14.19 10.02 -10.43
CA GLN A 8 -13.07 10.58 -11.20
C GLN A 8 -12.18 11.48 -10.36
N ARG A 9 -12.76 12.24 -9.44
CA ARG A 9 -12.00 13.07 -8.50
C ARG A 9 -11.13 12.23 -7.59
N VAL A 10 -11.69 11.17 -6.98
CA VAL A 10 -10.95 10.27 -6.09
C VAL A 10 -9.84 9.55 -6.85
N ILE A 11 -10.09 8.98 -8.02
CA ILE A 11 -9.06 8.28 -8.77
C ILE A 11 -7.98 9.21 -9.33
N LYS A 12 -8.31 10.47 -9.59
CA LYS A 12 -7.33 11.49 -9.98
C LYS A 12 -6.33 11.75 -8.83
N TYR A 13 -6.81 11.77 -7.60
CA TYR A 13 -5.99 12.03 -6.42
C TYR A 13 -5.33 10.78 -5.84
N CYS A 14 -6.07 9.70 -5.70
CA CYS A 14 -5.57 8.46 -5.08
C CYS A 14 -4.92 7.49 -6.09
N GLY A 15 -5.09 7.73 -7.39
CA GLY A 15 -4.74 6.76 -8.42
C GLY A 15 -5.76 5.61 -8.50
N ILE A 16 -5.68 4.83 -9.55
CA ILE A 16 -6.38 3.56 -9.70
C ILE A 16 -5.50 2.58 -10.46
N THR A 17 -5.35 1.38 -9.92
CA THR A 17 -4.78 0.28 -10.71
C THR A 17 -5.87 -0.21 -11.65
N LYS A 18 -5.76 0.17 -12.93
CA LYS A 18 -6.66 -0.34 -13.97
C LYS A 18 -6.27 -1.76 -14.31
N CYS A 19 -7.26 -2.62 -14.34
CA CYS A 19 -7.17 -3.96 -14.88
C CYS A 19 -7.87 -4.03 -16.24
N ASP A 20 -7.59 -5.09 -17.00
CA ASP A 20 -8.29 -5.29 -18.28
C ASP A 20 -9.80 -5.44 -18.04
N PRO A 21 -10.65 -4.73 -18.81
CA PRO A 21 -12.09 -4.87 -18.73
C PRO A 21 -12.55 -6.32 -18.81
N ALA A 22 -13.51 -6.70 -18.00
CA ALA A 22 -14.05 -8.06 -18.03
C ALA A 22 -14.92 -8.28 -19.28
N THR A 23 -14.68 -9.39 -20.00
CA THR A 23 -15.52 -9.79 -21.13
C THR A 23 -16.80 -10.51 -20.69
N ASP A 24 -17.79 -10.57 -21.56
CA ASP A 24 -19.06 -11.27 -21.26
C ASP A 24 -18.84 -12.75 -20.97
N GLU A 25 -17.91 -13.41 -21.66
CA GLU A 25 -17.56 -14.81 -21.43
C GLU A 25 -17.00 -15.00 -20.02
N ARG A 26 -16.08 -14.14 -19.61
CA ARG A 26 -15.46 -14.21 -18.28
C ARG A 26 -16.45 -13.92 -17.15
N ILE A 27 -17.36 -12.97 -17.38
CA ILE A 27 -18.44 -12.69 -16.44
C ILE A 27 -19.32 -13.91 -16.27
N LYS A 28 -19.69 -14.56 -17.38
CA LYS A 28 -20.48 -15.78 -17.37
C LYS A 28 -19.77 -16.90 -16.62
N GLU A 29 -18.49 -17.15 -16.90
CA GLU A 29 -17.68 -18.13 -16.17
C GLU A 29 -17.63 -17.87 -14.66
N ALA A 30 -17.47 -16.60 -14.26
CA ALA A 30 -17.44 -16.21 -12.84
C ALA A 30 -18.80 -16.46 -12.16
N GLN A 31 -19.90 -16.16 -12.84
CA GLN A 31 -21.27 -16.44 -12.38
C GLN A 31 -21.51 -17.95 -12.23
N GLU A 32 -21.07 -18.76 -13.21
CA GLU A 32 -21.15 -20.22 -13.16
C GLU A 32 -20.32 -20.78 -11.98
N GLN A 33 -19.12 -20.26 -11.74
CA GLN A 33 -18.26 -20.68 -10.64
C GLN A 33 -18.80 -20.35 -9.25
N LEU A 34 -19.58 -19.29 -9.12
CA LEU A 34 -20.23 -18.89 -7.86
C LEU A 34 -21.66 -19.42 -7.74
N GLU A 35 -22.23 -19.93 -8.84
CA GLU A 35 -23.65 -20.33 -8.97
C GLU A 35 -24.60 -19.14 -8.66
N LEU A 36 -24.21 -17.91 -9.05
CA LEU A 36 -24.93 -16.67 -8.80
C LEU A 36 -24.94 -15.79 -10.05
N LEU A 37 -26.02 -15.02 -10.22
CA LEU A 37 -26.06 -13.93 -11.19
C LEU A 37 -25.47 -12.66 -10.57
N PHE A 38 -24.68 -11.94 -11.35
CA PHE A 38 -24.15 -10.65 -10.91
C PHE A 38 -25.15 -9.52 -11.18
N PRO A 39 -25.28 -8.56 -10.25
CA PRO A 39 -26.08 -7.37 -10.46
C PRO A 39 -25.58 -6.54 -11.65
N ILE A 40 -26.49 -5.89 -12.37
CA ILE A 40 -26.19 -5.17 -13.61
C ILE A 40 -25.25 -3.96 -13.42
N ASP A 41 -25.36 -3.27 -12.29
CA ASP A 41 -24.48 -2.17 -11.88
C ASP A 41 -23.07 -2.68 -11.59
N TYR A 42 -22.94 -3.80 -10.91
CA TYR A 42 -21.63 -4.44 -10.69
C TYR A 42 -21.02 -4.95 -12.02
N VAL A 43 -21.82 -5.58 -12.88
CA VAL A 43 -21.37 -5.99 -14.22
C VAL A 43 -20.89 -4.79 -15.04
N SER A 44 -21.60 -3.67 -14.98
CA SER A 44 -21.19 -2.44 -15.68
C SER A 44 -19.84 -1.92 -15.20
N PHE A 45 -19.60 -1.96 -13.89
CA PHE A 45 -18.32 -1.55 -13.29
C PHE A 45 -17.15 -2.43 -13.75
N ILE A 46 -17.27 -3.77 -13.64
CA ILE A 46 -16.18 -4.67 -14.01
C ILE A 46 -15.91 -4.71 -15.52
N LYS A 47 -16.89 -4.40 -16.36
CA LYS A 47 -16.71 -4.17 -17.78
C LYS A 47 -15.94 -2.89 -18.10
N GLU A 48 -15.98 -1.88 -17.24
CA GLU A 48 -15.26 -0.62 -17.42
C GLU A 48 -13.85 -0.66 -16.82
N TYR A 49 -13.70 -1.28 -15.63
CA TYR A 49 -12.47 -1.23 -14.84
C TYR A 49 -11.81 -2.59 -14.60
N GLY A 50 -12.46 -3.70 -14.90
CA GLY A 50 -11.99 -5.06 -14.58
C GLY A 50 -11.98 -5.31 -13.07
N GLU A 51 -11.06 -4.70 -12.37
CA GLU A 51 -10.92 -4.64 -10.91
C GLU A 51 -10.60 -3.21 -10.49
N GLY A 52 -11.17 -2.73 -9.40
CA GLY A 52 -10.97 -1.37 -8.90
C GLY A 52 -9.96 -1.33 -7.75
N GLY A 53 -8.65 -1.40 -8.05
CA GLY A 53 -7.60 -1.19 -7.06
C GLY A 53 -7.36 0.29 -6.81
N ILE A 54 -7.95 0.86 -5.76
CA ILE A 54 -7.73 2.25 -5.33
C ILE A 54 -7.02 2.21 -3.98
N PRO A 55 -5.93 2.96 -3.74
CA PRO A 55 -5.27 3.00 -2.44
C PRO A 55 -6.27 3.28 -1.30
N GLY A 56 -6.42 2.31 -0.39
CA GLY A 56 -7.38 2.36 0.73
C GLY A 56 -8.71 1.65 0.49
N THR A 57 -8.98 1.15 -0.71
CA THR A 57 -10.07 0.20 -1.00
C THR A 57 -9.76 -0.60 -2.26
N CYS A 58 -10.26 -1.82 -2.33
CA CYS A 58 -10.12 -2.66 -3.52
C CYS A 58 -11.50 -3.24 -3.83
N ILE A 59 -12.08 -2.83 -4.96
CA ILE A 59 -13.32 -3.42 -5.46
C ILE A 59 -12.94 -4.67 -6.25
N PHE A 60 -13.29 -5.83 -5.73
CA PHE A 60 -12.96 -7.12 -6.36
C PHE A 60 -13.67 -7.26 -7.70
N GLY A 61 -12.95 -7.79 -8.66
CA GLY A 61 -13.42 -8.00 -10.02
C GLY A 61 -12.64 -9.12 -10.69
N MET A 62 -12.05 -8.82 -11.86
CA MET A 62 -11.29 -9.78 -12.66
C MET A 62 -10.06 -9.10 -13.24
N HIS A 63 -8.90 -9.77 -13.17
CA HIS A 63 -7.65 -9.28 -13.72
C HIS A 63 -6.93 -10.42 -14.47
N GLY A 64 -6.67 -10.24 -15.77
CA GLY A 64 -6.10 -11.30 -16.61
C GLY A 64 -6.89 -12.60 -16.44
N ASP A 65 -6.22 -13.72 -16.20
CA ASP A 65 -6.86 -15.02 -15.92
C ASP A 65 -7.28 -15.19 -14.46
N TYR A 66 -7.14 -14.15 -13.62
CA TYR A 66 -7.44 -14.20 -12.21
C TYR A 66 -8.82 -13.60 -11.91
N TYR A 67 -9.67 -14.37 -11.26
CA TYR A 67 -11.04 -14.00 -10.87
C TYR A 67 -11.07 -13.62 -9.39
N THR A 68 -10.64 -12.38 -9.06
CA THR A 68 -10.54 -11.93 -7.67
C THR A 68 -11.87 -12.06 -6.94
N VAL A 69 -12.97 -11.63 -7.55
CA VAL A 69 -14.31 -11.74 -6.93
C VAL A 69 -14.69 -13.19 -6.62
N VAL A 70 -14.39 -14.13 -7.49
CA VAL A 70 -14.71 -15.56 -7.29
C VAL A 70 -13.86 -16.13 -6.15
N ASN A 71 -12.55 -15.92 -6.22
CA ASN A 71 -11.60 -16.46 -5.25
C ASN A 71 -11.83 -15.89 -3.86
N ARG A 72 -12.10 -14.58 -3.77
CA ARG A 72 -12.41 -13.92 -2.49
C ARG A 72 -13.75 -14.38 -1.91
N THR A 73 -14.79 -14.48 -2.74
CA THR A 73 -16.10 -14.96 -2.28
C THR A 73 -16.02 -16.38 -1.77
N LYS A 74 -15.38 -17.31 -2.53
CA LYS A 74 -15.18 -18.69 -2.09
C LYS A 74 -14.35 -18.78 -0.82
N GLY A 75 -13.22 -18.07 -0.76
CA GLY A 75 -12.37 -18.05 0.44
C GLY A 75 -13.08 -17.50 1.67
N PHE A 76 -13.92 -16.47 1.53
CA PHE A 76 -14.71 -15.95 2.67
C PHE A 76 -15.86 -16.87 3.07
N ARG A 77 -16.46 -17.62 2.13
CA ARG A 77 -17.41 -18.69 2.47
C ARG A 77 -16.76 -19.78 3.32
N GLU A 78 -15.57 -20.22 2.92
CA GLU A 78 -14.81 -21.25 3.65
C GLU A 78 -14.32 -20.74 5.01
N GLN A 79 -13.83 -19.53 5.08
CA GLN A 79 -13.16 -19.00 6.27
C GLN A 79 -14.14 -18.41 7.30
N PHE A 80 -15.20 -17.75 6.84
CA PHE A 80 -16.14 -16.99 7.68
C PHE A 80 -17.59 -17.46 7.55
N ASN A 81 -17.84 -18.48 6.73
CA ASN A 81 -19.18 -19.03 6.51
C ASN A 81 -20.20 -17.97 6.05
N ILE A 82 -19.77 -17.02 5.18
CA ILE A 82 -20.72 -16.06 4.61
C ILE A 82 -21.76 -16.81 3.76
N PRO A 83 -23.04 -16.34 3.74
CA PRO A 83 -24.10 -16.98 2.99
C PRO A 83 -23.74 -17.23 1.52
N LYS A 84 -24.21 -18.33 0.96
CA LYS A 84 -23.88 -18.72 -0.44
C LYS A 84 -24.43 -17.75 -1.49
N GLU A 85 -25.49 -17.04 -1.16
CA GLU A 85 -26.14 -16.00 -1.96
C GLU A 85 -25.38 -14.67 -1.96
N TYR A 86 -24.29 -14.54 -1.19
CA TYR A 86 -23.50 -13.32 -1.08
C TYR A 86 -22.30 -13.33 -2.04
N ILE A 87 -22.08 -12.20 -2.70
CA ILE A 87 -20.90 -11.91 -3.51
C ILE A 87 -20.05 -10.88 -2.78
N ALA A 88 -18.86 -11.24 -2.36
CA ALA A 88 -17.93 -10.30 -1.74
C ALA A 88 -17.37 -9.34 -2.80
N VAL A 89 -17.56 -8.03 -2.61
CA VAL A 89 -17.11 -7.00 -3.58
C VAL A 89 -16.00 -6.11 -3.05
N THR A 90 -15.83 -6.00 -1.74
CA THR A 90 -14.68 -5.31 -1.15
C THR A 90 -14.47 -5.74 0.31
N LYS A 91 -13.32 -5.44 0.86
CA LYS A 91 -12.99 -5.66 2.27
C LYS A 91 -12.23 -4.47 2.83
N GLY A 92 -12.29 -4.28 4.13
CA GLY A 92 -11.50 -3.30 4.83
C GLY A 92 -11.20 -3.69 6.26
N SER A 93 -10.31 -2.92 6.86
CA SER A 93 -10.03 -2.97 8.28
C SER A 93 -9.88 -1.54 8.80
N GLU A 94 -10.51 -1.25 9.90
CA GLU A 94 -10.28 -0.04 10.70
C GLU A 94 -9.86 -0.49 12.09
N LYS A 95 -9.28 0.41 12.90
CA LYS A 95 -8.88 0.10 14.29
C LYS A 95 -9.94 -0.76 14.98
N ASN A 96 -9.65 -2.06 15.15
CA ASN A 96 -10.50 -3.07 15.78
C ASN A 96 -11.73 -3.60 15.00
N LYS A 97 -11.95 -3.20 13.74
CA LYS A 97 -13.05 -3.73 12.90
C LYS A 97 -12.48 -4.30 11.61
N SER A 98 -12.92 -5.50 11.27
CA SER A 98 -12.50 -6.22 10.07
C SER A 98 -13.75 -6.69 9.35
N TRP A 99 -14.02 -6.13 8.18
CA TRP A 99 -15.31 -6.27 7.50
C TRP A 99 -15.18 -6.68 6.02
N ILE A 100 -16.27 -7.23 5.50
CA ILE A 100 -16.46 -7.53 4.08
C ILE A 100 -17.78 -6.89 3.66
N ILE A 101 -17.81 -6.20 2.52
CA ILE A 101 -19.05 -5.76 1.90
C ILE A 101 -19.43 -6.82 0.86
N CYS A 102 -20.65 -7.32 0.98
CA CYS A 102 -21.21 -8.34 0.11
C CYS A 102 -22.49 -7.84 -0.56
N LEU A 103 -22.70 -8.20 -1.82
CA LEU A 103 -23.96 -8.05 -2.52
C LEU A 103 -24.87 -9.23 -2.18
N ASP A 104 -26.09 -8.96 -1.71
CA ASP A 104 -27.08 -9.98 -1.36
C ASP A 104 -27.98 -10.30 -2.54
N THR A 105 -27.58 -11.29 -3.32
CA THR A 105 -28.31 -11.67 -4.54
C THR A 105 -29.65 -12.33 -4.28
N SER A 106 -29.93 -12.79 -3.05
CA SER A 106 -31.25 -13.34 -2.69
C SER A 106 -32.35 -12.27 -2.72
N ARG A 107 -31.96 -11.02 -2.62
CA ARG A 107 -32.86 -9.85 -2.65
C ARG A 107 -32.81 -9.08 -3.97
N MET A 108 -32.29 -9.70 -5.03
CA MET A 108 -32.18 -9.06 -6.34
C MET A 108 -33.56 -8.73 -6.93
N LYS A 109 -33.74 -7.47 -7.35
CA LYS A 109 -34.93 -6.98 -8.07
C LYS A 109 -34.47 -6.15 -9.26
N ASP A 110 -35.05 -6.41 -10.42
CA ASP A 110 -34.72 -5.73 -11.68
C ASP A 110 -33.21 -5.70 -12.00
N GLY A 111 -32.49 -6.75 -11.58
CA GLY A 111 -31.05 -6.88 -11.77
C GLY A 111 -30.18 -6.11 -10.79
N ILE A 112 -30.77 -5.49 -9.77
CA ILE A 112 -30.04 -4.76 -8.72
C ILE A 112 -30.31 -5.45 -7.37
N CYS A 113 -29.31 -5.52 -6.50
CA CYS A 113 -29.45 -6.05 -5.16
C CYS A 113 -28.79 -5.17 -4.12
N PRO A 114 -29.27 -5.19 -2.86
CA PRO A 114 -28.64 -4.47 -1.78
C PRO A 114 -27.28 -5.07 -1.41
N ALA A 115 -26.46 -4.26 -0.75
CA ALA A 115 -25.22 -4.67 -0.16
C ALA A 115 -25.32 -4.69 1.37
N VAL A 116 -24.63 -5.63 1.96
CA VAL A 116 -24.52 -5.80 3.40
C VAL A 116 -23.07 -5.70 3.86
N TRP A 117 -22.91 -5.23 5.07
CA TRP A 117 -21.66 -5.25 5.81
C TRP A 117 -21.61 -6.51 6.67
N PHE A 118 -20.61 -7.33 6.48
CA PHE A 118 -20.35 -8.53 7.28
C PHE A 118 -19.12 -8.29 8.16
N ASP A 119 -19.31 -8.31 9.48
CA ASP A 119 -18.21 -8.22 10.44
C ASP A 119 -17.56 -9.60 10.61
N ARG A 120 -16.26 -9.69 10.31
CA ARG A 120 -15.50 -10.96 10.38
C ARG A 120 -15.21 -11.44 11.80
N LYS A 121 -15.41 -10.60 12.82
CA LYS A 121 -15.15 -10.94 14.23
C LYS A 121 -16.42 -11.37 14.95
N THR A 122 -17.51 -10.62 14.73
CA THR A 122 -18.79 -10.88 15.40
C THR A 122 -19.73 -11.74 14.55
N PHE A 123 -19.44 -11.88 13.23
CA PHE A 123 -20.29 -12.52 12.22
C PHE A 123 -21.66 -11.82 12.05
N GLU A 124 -21.78 -10.59 12.54
CA GLU A 124 -22.96 -9.78 12.36
C GLU A 124 -23.09 -9.28 10.93
N ILE A 125 -24.32 -9.24 10.44
CA ILE A 125 -24.68 -8.73 9.13
C ILE A 125 -25.56 -7.50 9.33
N THR A 126 -25.19 -6.38 8.71
CA THR A 126 -25.95 -5.14 8.73
C THR A 126 -26.15 -4.60 7.33
N GLU A 127 -27.25 -3.90 7.09
CA GLU A 127 -27.51 -3.20 5.83
C GLU A 127 -26.41 -2.16 5.58
N TYR A 128 -25.92 -2.10 4.34
CA TYR A 128 -24.87 -1.15 3.96
C TYR A 128 -25.33 -0.19 2.86
N ALA A 129 -25.88 -0.72 1.76
CA ALA A 129 -26.28 0.06 0.60
C ALA A 129 -27.45 -0.61 -0.14
N GLU A 130 -28.23 0.19 -0.88
CA GLU A 130 -29.37 -0.29 -1.69
C GLU A 130 -28.92 -0.94 -3.02
N SER A 131 -27.68 -0.68 -3.45
CA SER A 131 -27.13 -1.15 -4.72
C SER A 131 -25.60 -1.18 -4.70
N PHE A 132 -24.98 -1.79 -5.72
CA PHE A 132 -23.53 -1.73 -5.88
C PHE A 132 -23.04 -0.30 -6.22
N ASP A 133 -23.79 0.45 -7.03
CA ASP A 133 -23.48 1.85 -7.32
C ASP A 133 -23.35 2.68 -6.02
N GLU A 134 -24.25 2.47 -5.06
CA GLU A 134 -24.18 3.15 -3.76
C GLU A 134 -22.99 2.65 -2.90
N VAL A 135 -22.56 1.38 -3.05
CA VAL A 135 -21.31 0.91 -2.44
C VAL A 135 -20.15 1.73 -2.95
N VAL A 136 -20.06 1.91 -4.28
CA VAL A 136 -18.99 2.71 -4.89
C VAL A 136 -19.03 4.14 -4.36
N ASP A 137 -20.19 4.78 -4.32
CA ASP A 137 -20.34 6.15 -3.81
C ASP A 137 -19.90 6.29 -2.35
N LYS A 138 -20.29 5.36 -1.49
CA LYS A 138 -19.90 5.37 -0.07
C LYS A 138 -18.40 5.18 0.10
N GLU A 139 -17.78 4.26 -0.63
CA GLU A 139 -16.35 4.03 -0.57
C GLU A 139 -15.57 5.24 -1.14
N MET A 140 -16.02 5.83 -2.25
CA MET A 140 -15.42 7.04 -2.80
C MET A 140 -15.58 8.23 -1.86
N MET A 141 -16.75 8.42 -1.26
CA MET A 141 -16.97 9.48 -0.27
C MET A 141 -16.08 9.30 0.97
N ARG A 142 -15.91 8.07 1.44
CA ARG A 142 -15.01 7.76 2.56
C ARG A 142 -13.56 8.16 2.24
N LEU A 143 -13.07 7.78 1.05
CA LEU A 143 -11.73 8.16 0.60
C LEU A 143 -11.61 9.67 0.40
N TYR A 144 -12.62 10.30 -0.20
CA TYR A 144 -12.66 11.75 -0.37
C TYR A 144 -12.56 12.48 0.97
N LEU A 145 -13.40 12.13 1.94
CA LEU A 145 -13.42 12.77 3.26
C LEU A 145 -12.16 12.53 4.08
N SER A 146 -11.54 11.36 3.94
CA SER A 146 -10.34 11.03 4.72
C SER A 146 -9.03 11.47 4.07
N ARG A 147 -8.97 11.57 2.73
CA ARG A 147 -7.72 11.76 2.01
C ARG A 147 -7.66 13.01 1.12
N ILE A 148 -8.81 13.60 0.76
CA ILE A 148 -8.86 14.72 -0.19
C ILE A 148 -9.39 15.98 0.52
N LYS A 149 -10.57 15.88 1.11
CA LYS A 149 -11.25 17.02 1.74
C LYS A 149 -10.43 17.78 2.79
N PRO A 150 -9.61 17.16 3.65
CA PRO A 150 -8.78 17.88 4.61
C PRO A 150 -7.84 18.88 3.96
N TYR A 151 -7.49 18.66 2.70
CA TYR A 151 -6.49 19.42 1.96
C TYR A 151 -7.08 20.37 0.89
N GLU A 152 -8.41 20.42 0.72
CA GLU A 152 -9.07 21.25 -0.32
C GLU A 152 -8.98 22.75 -0.09
N ASN A 153 -8.83 23.20 1.14
CA ASN A 153 -8.79 24.61 1.52
C ASN A 153 -7.36 25.20 1.55
N GLU A 154 -6.36 24.39 1.29
CA GLU A 154 -4.99 24.86 1.11
C GLU A 154 -4.75 25.02 -0.39
N GLU A 155 -4.25 26.17 -0.85
CA GLU A 155 -3.81 26.42 -2.23
C GLU A 155 -2.65 25.51 -2.67
N GLN A 156 -2.53 24.34 -2.06
CA GLN A 156 -1.53 23.34 -2.36
C GLN A 156 -2.15 22.26 -3.23
N GLU A 157 -1.89 22.38 -4.52
CA GLU A 157 -2.11 21.32 -5.49
C GLU A 157 -1.31 20.07 -5.07
N LYS A 158 -2.05 18.99 -4.79
CA LYS A 158 -1.57 17.59 -4.84
C LYS A 158 -0.64 17.12 -3.73
N ARG A 159 -1.23 16.56 -2.72
CA ARG A 159 -0.54 15.77 -1.70
C ARG A 159 -0.80 14.27 -1.93
N PHE A 160 0.24 13.51 -2.23
CA PHE A 160 0.23 12.04 -2.35
C PHE A 160 1.27 11.44 -1.43
N ILE A 161 1.00 10.26 -0.85
CA ILE A 161 2.11 9.36 -0.52
C ILE A 161 2.79 9.09 -1.85
N PRO A 162 4.03 9.47 -2.05
CA PRO A 162 4.67 9.23 -3.32
C PRO A 162 4.68 7.74 -3.59
N ASP A 163 4.16 7.31 -4.75
CA ASP A 163 4.37 5.95 -5.21
C ASP A 163 5.87 5.63 -5.08
N GLY A 164 6.20 4.46 -4.53
CA GLY A 164 7.58 4.07 -4.26
C GLY A 164 8.05 4.30 -2.82
N MET A 165 7.25 5.01 -1.99
CA MET A 165 7.41 5.04 -0.54
C MET A 165 6.16 4.45 0.11
N GLY A 166 6.32 3.62 1.14
CA GLY A 166 5.22 2.99 1.84
C GLY A 166 5.14 1.48 1.61
N TYR A 167 3.93 0.95 1.48
CA TYR A 167 3.72 -0.49 1.34
C TYR A 167 4.36 -1.09 0.08
N LYS A 168 5.04 -2.22 0.21
CA LYS A 168 5.76 -2.93 -0.86
C LYS A 168 6.82 -2.06 -1.54
N SER A 169 7.70 -1.46 -0.77
CA SER A 169 8.75 -0.61 -1.30
C SER A 169 10.03 -0.65 -0.46
N VAL A 170 11.12 -0.23 -1.08
CA VAL A 170 12.38 0.10 -0.43
C VAL A 170 12.66 1.56 -0.72
N TRP A 171 12.91 2.35 0.32
CA TRP A 171 13.25 3.76 0.15
C TRP A 171 14.19 4.24 1.24
N MET A 172 14.89 5.34 0.95
CA MET A 172 15.74 6.02 1.91
C MET A 172 15.21 7.42 2.18
N LEU A 173 15.45 7.89 3.39
CA LEU A 173 15.36 9.29 3.78
C LEU A 173 16.76 9.76 4.18
N ILE A 174 17.27 10.76 3.49
CA ILE A 174 18.60 11.34 3.74
C ILE A 174 18.43 12.79 4.15
N LYS A 175 19.06 13.17 5.27
CA LYS A 175 19.05 14.52 5.80
C LYS A 175 20.46 15.11 5.76
N GLY A 176 20.56 16.41 5.47
CA GLY A 176 21.80 17.15 5.50
C GLY A 176 22.74 16.93 4.30
N SER A 177 22.19 16.44 3.16
CA SER A 177 22.92 16.31 1.89
C SER A 177 22.05 16.85 0.75
N ASP A 178 22.64 17.39 -0.29
CA ASP A 178 21.92 17.86 -1.46
C ASP A 178 21.68 16.72 -2.47
N GLN A 179 20.69 16.91 -3.34
CA GLN A 179 20.27 15.94 -4.36
C GLN A 179 21.44 15.44 -5.23
N LYS A 180 22.29 16.36 -5.68
CA LYS A 180 23.40 16.02 -6.56
C LYS A 180 24.43 15.15 -5.87
N THR A 181 24.82 15.51 -4.65
CA THR A 181 25.75 14.72 -3.82
C THR A 181 25.22 13.31 -3.60
N ILE A 182 23.92 13.17 -3.30
CA ILE A 182 23.28 11.86 -3.13
C ILE A 182 23.28 11.08 -4.44
N ALA A 183 22.91 11.71 -5.56
CA ALA A 183 22.90 11.06 -6.86
C ALA A 183 24.30 10.65 -7.32
N ASP A 184 25.31 11.51 -7.17
CA ASP A 184 26.71 11.21 -7.52
C ASP A 184 27.28 10.05 -6.70
N LYS A 185 26.79 9.86 -5.46
CA LYS A 185 27.19 8.76 -4.57
C LYS A 185 26.49 7.45 -4.89
N LEU A 186 25.18 7.50 -5.09
CA LEU A 186 24.33 6.29 -5.16
C LEU A 186 24.05 5.82 -6.58
N LEU A 187 24.21 6.69 -7.59
CA LEU A 187 23.77 6.40 -8.95
C LEU A 187 24.94 6.45 -9.95
N ASN A 188 24.94 5.52 -10.88
CA ASN A 188 25.74 5.58 -12.09
C ASN A 188 24.91 6.20 -13.23
N GLY A 189 25.42 7.26 -13.86
CA GLY A 189 24.81 7.85 -15.06
C GLY A 189 23.48 8.55 -14.84
N GLY A 190 23.41 9.45 -13.86
CA GLY A 190 22.20 10.16 -13.50
C GLY A 190 21.61 11.04 -14.61
N VAL A 191 20.30 10.90 -14.88
CA VAL A 191 19.51 11.72 -15.82
C VAL A 191 18.40 12.42 -15.06
N THR A 192 18.26 13.73 -15.31
CA THR A 192 17.21 14.54 -14.67
C THR A 192 15.87 14.41 -15.38
N PHE A 193 14.82 14.16 -14.62
CA PHE A 193 13.43 14.19 -15.05
C PHE A 193 12.71 15.36 -14.39
N LYS A 194 11.83 16.02 -15.15
CA LYS A 194 11.09 17.22 -14.69
C LYS A 194 9.91 16.90 -13.78
N GLU A 195 9.51 15.62 -13.69
CA GLU A 195 8.38 15.18 -12.89
C GLU A 195 8.71 13.89 -12.16
N TYR A 196 8.38 13.85 -10.86
CA TYR A 196 8.55 12.67 -10.01
C TYR A 196 7.86 11.42 -10.60
N ARG A 197 6.62 11.58 -11.09
CA ARG A 197 5.84 10.47 -11.65
C ARG A 197 6.46 9.87 -12.92
N ALA A 198 6.96 10.73 -13.82
CA ALA A 198 7.69 10.27 -14.99
C ALA A 198 8.96 9.52 -14.60
N GLY A 199 9.63 9.99 -13.56
CA GLY A 199 10.77 9.31 -12.94
C GLY A 199 10.43 7.94 -12.39
N LEU A 200 9.34 7.81 -11.65
CA LEU A 200 8.89 6.50 -11.13
C LEU A 200 8.59 5.50 -12.24
N GLU A 201 7.92 5.91 -13.30
CA GLU A 201 7.67 5.03 -14.45
C GLU A 201 8.96 4.58 -15.13
N GLU A 202 9.99 5.41 -15.08
CA GLU A 202 11.30 5.03 -15.65
C GLU A 202 12.04 4.02 -14.77
N ILE A 203 12.04 4.16 -13.45
CA ILE A 203 12.70 3.17 -12.56
C ILE A 203 12.01 1.82 -12.55
N LYS A 204 10.68 1.76 -12.74
CA LYS A 204 9.94 0.50 -12.86
C LYS A 204 10.34 -0.38 -14.05
N LYS A 205 11.05 0.18 -15.02
CA LYS A 205 11.53 -0.57 -16.20
C LYS A 205 12.79 -1.41 -15.95
N SER A 206 13.37 -1.30 -14.77
CA SER A 206 14.65 -1.97 -14.47
C SER A 206 14.80 -2.21 -12.96
N ASP A 207 15.29 -3.38 -12.61
CA ASP A 207 15.45 -3.82 -11.22
C ASP A 207 16.68 -3.20 -10.51
N ASN A 208 17.46 -2.36 -11.21
CA ASN A 208 18.66 -1.73 -10.66
C ASN A 208 18.67 -0.21 -10.72
N ARG A 209 17.55 0.43 -11.11
CA ARG A 209 17.44 1.89 -11.15
C ARG A 209 16.79 2.45 -9.91
N ALA A 210 17.31 3.60 -9.47
CA ALA A 210 16.73 4.35 -8.39
C ALA A 210 16.50 5.82 -8.78
N LEU A 211 15.68 6.49 -8.01
CA LEU A 211 15.29 7.88 -8.16
C LEU A 211 15.70 8.65 -6.92
N VAL A 212 16.40 9.78 -7.11
CA VAL A 212 16.73 10.72 -6.03
C VAL A 212 15.91 11.98 -6.21
N THR A 213 15.14 12.34 -5.18
CA THR A 213 14.29 13.55 -5.18
C THR A 213 15.10 14.82 -4.95
N ALA A 214 14.55 15.97 -5.36
CA ALA A 214 15.07 17.27 -4.94
C ALA A 214 14.94 17.43 -3.41
N ASP A 215 15.66 18.41 -2.86
CA ASP A 215 15.55 18.75 -1.45
C ASP A 215 14.14 19.24 -1.10
N TYR A 216 13.61 18.71 -0.02
CA TYR A 216 12.37 19.16 0.58
C TYR A 216 12.55 19.33 2.09
N GLU A 217 12.56 20.55 2.56
CA GLU A 217 12.77 20.89 3.99
C GLU A 217 14.04 20.24 4.60
N GLY A 218 15.13 20.24 3.86
CA GLY A 218 16.41 19.64 4.29
C GLY A 218 16.46 18.11 4.18
N LYS A 219 15.55 17.51 3.43
CA LYS A 219 15.41 16.07 3.27
C LYS A 219 15.37 15.70 1.79
N ASN A 220 15.97 14.57 1.45
CA ASN A 220 15.90 13.96 0.14
C ASN A 220 15.46 12.50 0.29
N TYR A 221 14.72 12.02 -0.68
CA TYR A 221 14.26 10.63 -0.72
C TYR A 221 14.93 9.91 -1.86
N VAL A 222 15.27 8.64 -1.63
CA VAL A 222 15.75 7.75 -2.68
C VAL A 222 14.79 6.59 -2.78
N ILE A 223 14.11 6.48 -3.93
CA ILE A 223 13.22 5.36 -4.20
C ILE A 223 14.03 4.30 -4.92
N MET A 224 14.05 3.10 -4.38
CA MET A 224 14.86 1.99 -4.84
C MET A 224 13.98 0.84 -5.36
N PRO A 225 14.52 -0.06 -6.18
CA PRO A 225 13.82 -1.28 -6.57
C PRO A 225 13.48 -2.11 -5.33
N LEU A 226 12.33 -2.81 -5.37
CA LEU A 226 11.92 -3.72 -4.32
C LEU A 226 12.78 -5.00 -4.38
N THR A 227 13.96 -4.93 -3.80
CA THR A 227 14.86 -6.08 -3.66
C THR A 227 15.57 -6.02 -2.31
N GLN A 228 15.70 -7.16 -1.67
CA GLN A 228 16.39 -7.29 -0.38
C GLN A 228 17.89 -6.99 -0.48
N GLU A 229 18.48 -7.06 -1.69
CA GLU A 229 19.90 -6.79 -1.90
C GLU A 229 20.32 -5.40 -1.38
N TYR A 230 19.50 -4.39 -1.58
CA TYR A 230 19.76 -3.02 -1.12
C TYR A 230 19.43 -2.77 0.35
N PHE A 231 18.91 -3.78 1.04
CA PHE A 231 18.70 -3.74 2.49
C PHE A 231 19.71 -4.61 3.26
N GLN A 232 20.70 -5.19 2.57
CA GLN A 232 21.79 -5.95 3.20
C GLN A 232 22.74 -5.00 3.95
N GLN A 233 23.19 -5.43 5.12
CA GLN A 233 24.07 -4.62 5.99
C GLN A 233 25.31 -4.13 5.24
N GLU A 234 25.95 -4.97 4.44
CA GLU A 234 27.17 -4.63 3.69
C GLU A 234 26.93 -3.52 2.66
N TRP A 235 25.80 -3.56 1.95
CA TRP A 235 25.45 -2.51 1.00
C TRP A 235 25.18 -1.18 1.73
N ILE A 236 24.49 -1.24 2.86
CA ILE A 236 24.14 -0.07 3.67
C ILE A 236 25.38 0.57 4.27
N GLU A 237 26.29 -0.23 4.86
CA GLU A 237 27.55 0.26 5.42
C GLU A 237 28.39 0.99 4.39
N ARG A 238 28.41 0.50 3.15
CA ARG A 238 29.15 1.10 2.05
C ARG A 238 28.51 2.39 1.52
N ASN A 239 27.18 2.44 1.45
CA ASN A 239 26.47 3.46 0.68
C ASN A 239 25.73 4.49 1.54
N CYS A 240 25.38 4.17 2.79
CA CYS A 240 24.55 5.02 3.63
C CYS A 240 25.32 5.76 4.73
N THR A 241 26.48 5.25 5.14
CA THR A 241 27.24 5.81 6.26
C THR A 241 27.94 7.13 5.93
N ASP A 242 28.10 7.48 4.65
CA ASP A 242 28.69 8.76 4.25
C ASP A 242 27.76 9.97 4.40
N PHE A 243 26.47 9.73 4.67
CA PHE A 243 25.50 10.79 4.88
C PHE A 243 25.44 11.20 6.36
N PRO A 244 25.17 12.48 6.65
CA PRO A 244 25.04 12.94 8.03
C PRO A 244 23.97 12.18 8.83
N GLU A 245 22.80 11.98 8.24
CA GLU A 245 21.71 11.15 8.76
C GLU A 245 20.97 10.46 7.62
N CYS A 246 20.84 9.15 7.72
CA CYS A 246 20.22 8.32 6.72
C CYS A 246 19.33 7.28 7.37
N TYR A 247 18.12 7.14 6.85
CA TYR A 247 17.22 6.03 7.15
C TYR A 247 17.01 5.20 5.89
N VAL A 248 16.85 3.91 6.06
CA VAL A 248 16.43 2.98 5.00
C VAL A 248 15.23 2.20 5.53
N PHE A 249 14.20 2.10 4.72
CA PHE A 249 12.98 1.38 5.05
C PHE A 249 12.69 0.31 4.00
N LEU A 250 12.21 -0.84 4.44
CA LEU A 250 11.79 -1.95 3.60
C LEU A 250 10.45 -2.48 4.08
N THR A 251 9.50 -2.59 3.16
CA THR A 251 8.27 -3.34 3.39
C THR A 251 7.97 -4.25 2.20
N GLU A 252 7.76 -5.53 2.42
CA GLU A 252 7.37 -6.52 1.41
C GLU A 252 6.34 -7.48 2.00
N ARG A 253 5.08 -7.23 1.67
CA ARG A 253 3.94 -7.98 2.25
C ARG A 253 3.89 -9.44 1.79
N VAL A 254 4.37 -9.74 0.59
CA VAL A 254 4.23 -11.09 0.02
C VAL A 254 5.18 -12.06 0.72
N SER A 255 6.40 -11.63 0.98
CA SER A 255 7.41 -12.37 1.73
C SER A 255 7.40 -12.08 3.23
N GLU A 256 6.46 -11.25 3.71
CA GLU A 256 6.43 -10.76 5.10
C GLU A 256 7.78 -10.22 5.59
N THR A 257 8.54 -9.62 4.67
CA THR A 257 9.86 -9.05 4.97
C THR A 257 9.73 -7.58 5.29
N HIS A 258 10.15 -7.19 6.48
CA HIS A 258 10.05 -5.83 6.98
C HIS A 258 11.31 -5.42 7.71
N GLY A 259 11.72 -4.17 7.53
CA GLY A 259 12.90 -3.67 8.22
C GLY A 259 13.08 -2.18 8.11
N PHE A 260 13.89 -1.66 9.01
CA PHE A 260 14.36 -0.28 8.97
C PHE A 260 15.78 -0.18 9.51
N LEU A 261 16.46 0.88 9.07
CA LEU A 261 17.80 1.21 9.52
C LEU A 261 17.91 2.70 9.73
N LYS A 262 18.72 3.10 10.71
CA LYS A 262 19.18 4.47 10.91
C LYS A 262 20.69 4.48 11.01
N ALA A 263 21.32 5.33 10.20
CA ALA A 263 22.75 5.66 10.29
C ALA A 263 22.92 7.14 10.59
N VAL A 264 23.86 7.49 11.45
CA VAL A 264 24.18 8.86 11.84
C VAL A 264 25.70 9.04 11.88
N ASN A 265 26.22 10.06 11.20
CA ASN A 265 27.62 10.42 11.19
C ASN A 265 28.56 9.20 10.96
N GLY A 266 28.27 8.42 9.94
CA GLY A 266 29.10 7.27 9.55
C GLY A 266 28.91 5.99 10.37
N LYS A 267 27.89 5.93 11.21
CA LYS A 267 27.64 4.76 12.05
C LYS A 267 26.19 4.32 11.97
N ILE A 268 25.99 3.02 11.79
CA ILE A 268 24.66 2.42 11.99
C ILE A 268 24.36 2.47 13.49
N VAL A 269 23.30 3.18 13.85
CA VAL A 269 22.82 3.31 15.24
C VAL A 269 21.65 2.37 15.53
N ARG A 270 20.91 2.00 14.49
CA ARG A 270 19.82 1.06 14.56
C ARG A 270 19.70 0.29 13.27
N TYR A 271 19.53 -1.03 13.32
CA TYR A 271 19.20 -1.89 12.21
C TYR A 271 18.29 -3.00 12.71
N TYR A 272 17.07 -3.02 12.22
CA TYR A 272 16.10 -4.07 12.50
C TYR A 272 15.57 -4.62 11.18
N TYR A 273 15.61 -5.93 11.03
CA TYR A 273 15.18 -6.63 9.83
C TYR A 273 14.56 -7.98 10.21
N ARG A 274 13.44 -8.32 9.60
CA ARG A 274 12.76 -9.59 9.75
C ARG A 274 12.36 -10.15 8.39
N ASP A 275 12.61 -11.41 8.19
CA ASP A 275 12.09 -12.25 7.11
C ASP A 275 11.69 -13.63 7.63
N ASP A 276 11.44 -14.59 6.72
CA ASP A 276 11.11 -15.97 7.08
C ASP A 276 12.26 -16.74 7.75
N ASP A 277 13.51 -16.35 7.48
CA ASP A 277 14.72 -17.00 7.98
C ASP A 277 15.10 -16.50 9.37
N GLY A 278 14.76 -15.27 9.74
CA GLY A 278 15.14 -14.75 11.03
C GLY A 278 14.84 -13.29 11.32
N ILE A 279 15.42 -12.85 12.45
CA ILE A 279 15.43 -11.46 12.88
C ILE A 279 16.88 -11.04 13.07
N VAL A 280 17.21 -9.88 12.52
CA VAL A 280 18.43 -9.12 12.81
C VAL A 280 18.05 -7.91 13.64
N ASP A 281 18.60 -7.77 14.84
CA ASP A 281 18.31 -6.69 15.78
C ASP A 281 19.61 -6.10 16.32
N ILE A 282 20.04 -4.97 15.77
CA ILE A 282 21.29 -4.29 16.10
C ILE A 282 21.00 -2.89 16.61
N GLY A 283 21.64 -2.50 17.68
CA GLY A 283 21.54 -1.20 18.30
C GLY A 283 20.44 -1.10 19.37
N ARG A 284 20.20 0.10 19.86
CA ARG A 284 19.13 0.36 20.83
C ARG A 284 17.94 1.00 20.12
N PRO A 285 16.72 0.82 20.66
CA PRO A 285 15.53 1.50 20.13
C PRO A 285 15.78 3.01 19.97
N ILE A 286 15.49 3.51 18.78
CA ILE A 286 15.61 4.93 18.44
C ILE A 286 14.41 5.71 18.97
N ILE A 287 14.48 7.04 18.89
CA ILE A 287 13.43 7.90 19.44
C ILE A 287 12.07 7.64 18.77
N GLU A 288 12.06 7.32 17.48
CA GLU A 288 10.87 7.01 16.69
C GLU A 288 10.18 5.72 17.18
N GLU A 289 10.95 4.71 17.60
CA GLU A 289 10.40 3.51 18.25
C GLU A 289 9.84 3.82 19.64
N GLN A 290 10.53 4.68 20.40
CA GLN A 290 10.14 5.02 21.76
C GLN A 290 8.88 5.89 21.80
N MET A 291 8.72 6.82 20.86
CA MET A 291 7.54 7.69 20.77
C MET A 291 6.27 6.90 20.46
N ASN A 292 6.38 5.83 19.71
CA ASN A 292 5.27 4.96 19.34
C ASN A 292 5.11 3.74 20.28
N GLU A 293 5.87 3.69 21.37
CA GLU A 293 5.89 2.56 22.33
C GLU A 293 6.15 1.20 21.62
N ILE A 294 6.93 1.24 20.53
CA ILE A 294 7.26 0.05 19.71
C ILE A 294 8.27 -0.79 20.49
N ASN A 295 7.88 -2.03 20.78
CA ASN A 295 8.71 -3.00 21.48
C ASN A 295 8.82 -4.28 20.63
N LEU A 296 9.81 -4.31 19.74
CA LEU A 296 10.00 -5.37 18.77
C LEU A 296 10.60 -6.65 19.40
N PRO A 297 10.26 -7.84 18.88
CA PRO A 297 10.93 -9.08 19.25
C PRO A 297 12.40 -9.08 18.82
N HIS A 298 13.29 -9.58 19.67
CA HIS A 298 14.73 -9.62 19.39
C HIS A 298 15.16 -10.89 18.62
N ASP A 299 14.33 -11.93 18.64
CA ASP A 299 14.58 -13.18 17.93
C ASP A 299 13.27 -13.89 17.52
N MET A 300 13.40 -14.94 16.73
CA MET A 300 12.25 -15.70 16.22
C MET A 300 11.46 -16.43 17.31
N LYS A 301 12.05 -16.69 18.47
CA LYS A 301 11.33 -17.28 19.60
C LYS A 301 10.40 -16.25 20.24
N GLU A 302 10.91 -15.05 20.53
CA GLU A 302 10.12 -13.95 21.03
C GLU A 302 9.04 -13.53 20.02
N TYR A 303 9.34 -13.53 18.71
CA TYR A 303 8.37 -13.27 17.66
C TYR A 303 7.19 -14.26 17.69
N ARG A 304 7.47 -15.56 17.80
CA ARG A 304 6.42 -16.59 17.91
C ARG A 304 5.60 -16.48 19.21
N GLU A 305 6.21 -16.04 20.30
CA GLU A 305 5.53 -15.76 21.56
C GLU A 305 4.66 -14.49 21.44
N ALA A 306 5.15 -13.42 20.79
CA ALA A 306 4.40 -12.21 20.52
C ALA A 306 3.14 -12.49 19.68
N LEU A 307 3.27 -13.29 18.62
CA LEU A 307 2.12 -13.73 17.81
C LEU A 307 1.03 -14.41 18.64
N LYS A 308 1.41 -15.19 19.66
CA LYS A 308 0.46 -15.92 20.50
C LYS A 308 -0.16 -15.06 21.59
N SER A 309 0.64 -14.23 22.22
CA SER A 309 0.27 -13.49 23.44
C SER A 309 -0.21 -12.06 23.18
N LYS A 310 0.07 -11.49 22.01
CA LYS A 310 -0.15 -10.08 21.67
C LYS A 310 0.50 -9.10 22.68
N THR A 311 1.58 -9.49 23.31
CA THR A 311 2.27 -8.71 24.36
C THR A 311 3.38 -7.82 23.81
N LYS A 312 3.86 -8.08 22.59
CA LYS A 312 4.87 -7.27 21.90
C LYS A 312 4.36 -6.84 20.53
N THR A 313 4.85 -5.74 20.05
CA THR A 313 4.60 -5.27 18.70
C THR A 313 5.26 -6.24 17.70
N ILE A 314 4.50 -6.64 16.70
CA ILE A 314 5.02 -7.44 15.58
C ILE A 314 5.38 -6.45 14.49
N ILE A 315 6.61 -6.52 13.98
CA ILE A 315 7.00 -5.67 12.88
C ILE A 315 6.22 -6.06 11.62
N ASP A 316 5.49 -5.11 11.09
CA ASP A 316 4.73 -5.19 9.86
C ASP A 316 4.84 -3.87 9.09
N GLU A 317 4.07 -3.73 8.00
CA GLU A 317 4.08 -2.53 7.18
C GLU A 317 3.66 -1.28 7.98
N ASP A 318 2.67 -1.40 8.86
CA ASP A 318 2.15 -0.26 9.62
C ASP A 318 3.20 0.25 10.61
N VAL A 319 3.92 -0.64 11.28
CA VAL A 319 5.02 -0.28 12.19
C VAL A 319 6.16 0.42 11.44
N ILE A 320 6.54 -0.07 10.25
CA ILE A 320 7.56 0.60 9.43
C ILE A 320 7.09 1.99 9.01
N MET A 321 5.82 2.15 8.65
CA MET A 321 5.27 3.45 8.27
C MET A 321 5.22 4.44 9.44
N GLU A 322 4.87 3.99 10.65
CA GLU A 322 4.90 4.83 11.85
C GLU A 322 6.32 5.36 12.13
N ILE A 323 7.32 4.47 12.11
CA ILE A 323 8.73 4.87 12.29
C ILE A 323 9.18 5.83 11.17
N ALA A 324 8.79 5.56 9.92
CA ALA A 324 9.16 6.39 8.78
C ALA A 324 8.56 7.80 8.88
N LEU A 325 7.29 7.92 9.26
CA LEU A 325 6.61 9.21 9.45
C LEU A 325 7.30 10.05 10.54
N ASP A 326 7.59 9.45 11.68
CA ASP A 326 8.29 10.16 12.77
C ASP A 326 9.74 10.50 12.44
N ALA A 327 10.41 9.67 11.64
CA ALA A 327 11.72 10.01 11.08
C ALA A 327 11.64 11.24 10.14
N GLY A 328 10.43 11.58 9.69
CA GLY A 328 10.14 12.70 8.81
C GLY A 328 10.06 12.31 7.34
N SER A 329 9.77 11.05 7.04
CA SER A 329 9.32 10.65 5.72
C SER A 329 8.00 11.36 5.45
N VAL A 330 7.93 12.10 4.34
CA VAL A 330 6.70 12.79 3.98
C VAL A 330 5.68 11.81 3.46
N GLU A 331 4.45 11.93 3.95
CA GLU A 331 3.30 11.36 3.25
C GLU A 331 3.10 12.02 1.88
N GLU A 332 3.84 13.10 1.60
CA GLU A 332 3.60 13.99 0.47
C GLU A 332 4.91 14.59 -0.02
N TYR A 333 5.28 14.28 -1.24
CA TYR A 333 6.41 14.90 -1.91
C TYR A 333 5.92 15.88 -3.00
N PRO A 334 6.29 17.17 -2.95
CA PRO A 334 5.95 18.11 -4.01
C PRO A 334 6.66 17.70 -5.30
N TYR A 335 5.95 17.76 -6.41
CA TYR A 335 6.47 17.45 -7.73
C TYR A 335 7.65 18.35 -8.06
N ALA A 336 8.85 17.81 -8.01
CA ALA A 336 10.08 18.49 -8.32
C ALA A 336 10.95 17.62 -9.24
N ASP A 337 11.99 18.22 -9.80
CA ASP A 337 12.98 17.51 -10.59
C ASP A 337 13.60 16.36 -9.82
N VAL A 338 13.69 15.21 -10.46
CA VAL A 338 14.31 14.01 -9.90
C VAL A 338 15.49 13.57 -10.75
N ILE A 339 16.48 12.95 -10.12
CA ILE A 339 17.63 12.34 -10.81
C ILE A 339 17.46 10.82 -10.76
N ILE A 340 17.57 10.17 -11.92
CA ILE A 340 17.45 8.72 -12.05
C ILE A 340 18.75 8.17 -12.61
N GLY A 341 19.19 7.06 -12.07
CA GLY A 341 20.36 6.33 -12.53
C GLY A 341 20.36 4.89 -12.05
N GLU A 342 21.35 4.13 -12.46
CA GLU A 342 21.56 2.78 -11.96
C GLU A 342 22.20 2.86 -10.56
N LEU A 343 21.67 2.08 -9.61
CA LEU A 343 22.28 1.98 -8.29
C LEU A 343 23.69 1.40 -8.36
N VAL A 344 24.60 1.98 -7.60
CA VAL A 344 25.93 1.42 -7.38
C VAL A 344 25.82 0.10 -6.62
N LYS A 345 26.62 -0.89 -7.05
CA LYS A 345 26.64 -2.22 -6.42
C LYS A 345 27.56 -2.28 -5.22
#